data_0201894cd583a11c63bcf6ff4b4a919f
#
_entry.id   0201894cd583a11c63bcf6ff4b4a919f
#
_cell.length_a   1.000
_cell.length_b   1.000
_cell.length_c   1.000
_cell.angle_alpha   90.00
_cell.angle_beta   90.00
_cell.angle_gamma   90.00
#
_symmetry.space_group_name_H-M   'P 1'
#
loop_
_entity.id
_entity.type
_entity.pdbx_description
1 polymer ?
#
loop_
_entity_poly.entity_id
_entity_poly.type
_entity_poly.pdbx_seq_one_letter_code
_entity_poly.pdbx_strand_id
1 'polypeptide(L)'
;MSDYTNASAIVIGGSIGGLTTALLLRDLGFTVDVFERTPTALDGRGSGIVLQPDTVRWFTERSAQDLADLSTATNFVQYLDRAGEVVFREQCTWTYTSWGTFYRALLADFGTEHYHHGEYACGFDQDDTSATVRFVSGTTASADLLVFADGVTSVARERFDPQARLRYAGYIGWRGTVPLRDLTPATREVLCDAITYDVVPHSHITMYPIPGENSLALEDRLMNYVWYRNVPAGPELTEMVLDKRGFAGSVSVHPGQVQDRYVREMKSDAVDLLAPAVAEVVA
;
A
#
# COMPACT_ATOMS: atom_id res chain seq x y z
N MET A 1 -33.32 2.79 -6.18
CA MET A 1 -32.09 3.29 -5.52
C MET A 1 -32.49 4.42 -4.61
N SER A 2 -32.09 4.42 -3.36
CA SER A 2 -32.28 5.58 -2.46
C SER A 2 -31.48 6.73 -3.03
N ASP A 3 -32.13 7.88 -3.21
CA ASP A 3 -31.46 9.08 -3.71
C ASP A 3 -30.93 9.88 -2.49
N TYR A 4 -29.61 9.99 -2.38
CA TYR A 4 -28.93 10.73 -1.30
C TYR A 4 -28.49 12.12 -1.74
N THR A 5 -29.13 12.71 -2.76
CA THR A 5 -28.76 14.00 -3.40
C THR A 5 -28.69 15.20 -2.45
N ASN A 6 -29.29 15.10 -1.25
CA ASN A 6 -29.21 16.15 -0.23
C ASN A 6 -28.40 15.73 1.00
N ALA A 7 -27.80 14.55 0.98
CA ALA A 7 -26.99 14.05 2.10
C ALA A 7 -25.51 14.35 1.89
N SER A 8 -24.83 14.60 3.00
CA SER A 8 -23.39 14.88 3.06
C SER A 8 -22.63 13.72 3.73
N ALA A 9 -21.40 13.51 3.29
CA ALA A 9 -20.52 12.55 3.92
C ALA A 9 -19.11 13.12 4.11
N ILE A 10 -18.48 12.76 5.20
CA ILE A 10 -17.07 13.03 5.47
C ILE A 10 -16.33 11.70 5.54
N VAL A 11 -15.21 11.61 4.82
CA VAL A 11 -14.30 10.47 4.87
C VAL A 11 -12.97 10.90 5.49
N ILE A 12 -12.59 10.26 6.61
CA ILE A 12 -11.33 10.49 7.30
C ILE A 12 -10.29 9.48 6.82
N GLY A 13 -9.23 9.99 6.19
CA GLY A 13 -8.18 9.21 5.55
C GLY A 13 -8.31 9.22 4.03
N GLY A 14 -7.39 9.90 3.36
CA GLY A 14 -7.39 10.14 1.93
C GLY A 14 -6.58 9.13 1.11
N SER A 15 -6.26 7.96 1.65
CA SER A 15 -5.58 6.87 0.95
C SER A 15 -6.54 6.10 0.02
N ILE A 16 -6.07 5.00 -0.58
CA ILE A 16 -6.84 4.17 -1.52
C ILE A 16 -8.23 3.82 -0.97
N GLY A 17 -8.30 3.32 0.27
CA GLY A 17 -9.58 2.94 0.88
C GLY A 17 -10.53 4.11 1.06
N GLY A 18 -10.03 5.28 1.49
CA GLY A 18 -10.84 6.49 1.65
C GLY A 18 -11.32 7.06 0.33
N LEU A 19 -10.43 7.18 -0.66
CA LEU A 19 -10.81 7.67 -2.00
C LEU A 19 -11.83 6.75 -2.68
N THR A 20 -11.63 5.43 -2.61
CA THR A 20 -12.61 4.48 -3.16
C THR A 20 -13.97 4.63 -2.47
N THR A 21 -13.98 4.75 -1.15
CA THR A 21 -15.22 4.98 -0.39
C THR A 21 -15.88 6.30 -0.79
N ALA A 22 -15.11 7.38 -0.91
CA ALA A 22 -15.62 8.69 -1.29
C ALA A 22 -16.22 8.70 -2.69
N LEU A 23 -15.58 8.05 -3.65
CA LEU A 23 -16.08 7.91 -5.01
C LEU A 23 -17.39 7.12 -5.06
N LEU A 24 -17.47 6.00 -4.34
CA LEU A 24 -18.70 5.20 -4.26
C LEU A 24 -19.85 5.97 -3.56
N LEU A 25 -19.56 6.76 -2.53
CA LEU A 25 -20.58 7.60 -1.90
C LEU A 25 -21.06 8.70 -2.85
N ARG A 26 -20.19 9.30 -3.65
CA ARG A 26 -20.61 10.24 -4.71
C ARG A 26 -21.50 9.58 -5.77
N ASP A 27 -21.19 8.35 -6.16
CA ASP A 27 -22.04 7.58 -7.09
C ASP A 27 -23.43 7.27 -6.54
N LEU A 28 -23.56 7.24 -5.19
CA LEU A 28 -24.84 7.13 -4.50
C LEU A 28 -25.58 8.47 -4.33
N GLY A 29 -24.96 9.61 -4.68
CA GLY A 29 -25.54 10.94 -4.62
C GLY A 29 -25.11 11.81 -3.44
N PHE A 30 -24.20 11.34 -2.57
CA PHE A 30 -23.70 12.18 -1.47
C PHE A 30 -22.80 13.32 -1.96
N THR A 31 -22.87 14.45 -1.28
CA THR A 31 -21.78 15.43 -1.30
C THR A 31 -20.69 14.96 -0.34
N VAL A 32 -19.45 14.76 -0.82
CA VAL A 32 -18.40 14.10 -0.04
C VAL A 32 -17.15 14.96 0.09
N ASP A 33 -16.70 15.16 1.32
CA ASP A 33 -15.39 15.73 1.66
C ASP A 33 -14.46 14.66 2.23
N VAL A 34 -13.19 14.66 1.79
CA VAL A 34 -12.14 13.78 2.28
C VAL A 34 -11.12 14.58 3.07
N PHE A 35 -10.77 14.13 4.27
CA PHE A 35 -9.74 14.76 5.11
C PHE A 35 -8.56 13.82 5.32
N GLU A 36 -7.39 14.28 4.91
CA GLU A 36 -6.12 13.53 5.00
C GLU A 36 -5.15 14.26 5.94
N ARG A 37 -4.57 13.50 6.89
CA ARG A 37 -3.64 14.04 7.89
C ARG A 37 -2.31 14.52 7.31
N THR A 38 -1.87 13.93 6.19
CA THR A 38 -0.62 14.31 5.53
C THR A 38 -0.79 15.66 4.82
N PRO A 39 0.11 16.64 5.06
CA PRO A 39 -0.04 17.99 4.51
C PRO A 39 0.23 18.08 3.00
N THR A 40 0.76 17.04 2.40
CA THR A 40 1.07 16.96 0.96
C THR A 40 0.45 15.71 0.35
N ALA A 41 0.46 15.62 -0.97
CA ALA A 41 0.04 14.40 -1.68
C ALA A 41 0.79 13.17 -1.15
N LEU A 42 0.12 12.03 -1.17
CA LEU A 42 0.67 10.77 -0.67
C LEU A 42 1.60 10.08 -1.69
N ASP A 43 2.29 10.86 -2.53
CA ASP A 43 3.21 10.36 -3.54
C ASP A 43 4.46 9.70 -2.94
N GLY A 44 5.15 8.90 -3.77
CA GLY A 44 6.40 8.24 -3.37
C GLY A 44 6.26 7.08 -2.39
N ARG A 45 5.04 6.64 -2.09
CA ARG A 45 4.76 5.45 -1.27
C ARG A 45 4.68 4.20 -2.16
N GLY A 46 5.79 3.92 -2.88
CA GLY A 46 5.81 2.93 -3.94
C GLY A 46 5.96 1.48 -3.47
N SER A 47 4.87 0.82 -3.07
CA SER A 47 4.83 -0.64 -3.03
C SER A 47 3.93 -1.16 -4.14
N GLY A 48 4.24 -2.34 -4.66
CA GLY A 48 3.36 -3.03 -5.58
C GLY A 48 2.05 -3.48 -4.92
N ILE A 49 1.00 -3.48 -5.69
CA ILE A 49 -0.32 -4.01 -5.35
C ILE A 49 -0.69 -5.06 -6.39
N VAL A 50 -1.11 -6.24 -5.92
CA VAL A 50 -1.78 -7.24 -6.76
C VAL A 50 -3.25 -6.83 -6.89
N LEU A 51 -3.71 -6.67 -8.12
CA LEU A 51 -5.07 -6.24 -8.41
C LEU A 51 -6.02 -7.44 -8.42
N GLN A 52 -6.98 -7.42 -7.51
CA GLN A 52 -8.07 -8.38 -7.46
C GLN A 52 -9.34 -7.77 -8.09
N PRO A 53 -10.29 -8.57 -8.59
CA PRO A 53 -11.51 -8.04 -9.21
C PRO A 53 -12.23 -6.98 -8.38
N ASP A 54 -12.39 -7.21 -7.08
CA ASP A 54 -13.04 -6.24 -6.19
C ASP A 54 -12.21 -4.96 -5.98
N THR A 55 -10.87 -5.07 -6.01
CA THR A 55 -9.97 -3.91 -5.87
C THR A 55 -10.11 -2.94 -7.04
N VAL A 56 -10.31 -3.46 -8.24
CA VAL A 56 -10.36 -2.67 -9.49
C VAL A 56 -11.78 -2.30 -9.91
N ARG A 57 -12.79 -2.70 -9.17
CA ARG A 57 -14.19 -2.57 -9.54
C ARG A 57 -14.59 -1.14 -9.90
N TRP A 58 -14.06 -0.14 -9.18
CA TRP A 58 -14.26 1.27 -9.53
C TRP A 58 -13.81 1.55 -10.97
N PHE A 59 -12.60 1.16 -11.33
CA PHE A 59 -12.04 1.41 -12.66
C PHE A 59 -12.77 0.66 -13.77
N THR A 60 -13.22 -0.56 -13.50
CA THR A 60 -13.92 -1.38 -14.50
C THR A 60 -15.37 -0.99 -14.73
N GLU A 61 -16.02 -0.35 -13.76
CA GLU A 61 -17.46 -0.06 -13.82
C GLU A 61 -17.80 1.44 -13.90
N ARG A 62 -16.92 2.35 -13.44
CA ARG A 62 -17.26 3.76 -13.20
C ARG A 62 -16.25 4.77 -13.71
N SER A 63 -14.95 4.49 -13.63
CA SER A 63 -13.89 5.39 -14.04
C SER A 63 -13.86 5.58 -15.56
N ALA A 64 -13.43 6.76 -16.00
CA ALA A 64 -13.07 7.00 -17.40
C ALA A 64 -11.63 6.57 -17.72
N GLN A 65 -10.84 6.19 -16.71
CA GLN A 65 -9.46 5.73 -16.89
C GLN A 65 -9.45 4.23 -17.22
N ASP A 66 -8.58 3.86 -18.18
CA ASP A 66 -8.38 2.45 -18.53
C ASP A 66 -7.42 1.79 -17.52
N LEU A 67 -7.86 0.68 -16.93
CA LEU A 67 -7.04 -0.11 -16.01
C LEU A 67 -5.74 -0.61 -16.69
N ALA A 68 -5.77 -0.82 -18.00
CA ALA A 68 -4.59 -1.21 -18.77
C ALA A 68 -3.49 -0.13 -18.75
N ASP A 69 -3.86 1.16 -18.64
CA ASP A 69 -2.94 2.27 -18.54
C ASP A 69 -2.36 2.45 -17.10
N LEU A 70 -2.86 1.71 -16.14
CA LEU A 70 -2.49 1.80 -14.74
C LEU A 70 -1.76 0.55 -14.22
N SER A 71 -1.57 -0.47 -15.06
CA SER A 71 -1.16 -1.79 -14.59
C SER A 71 -0.19 -2.50 -15.52
N THR A 72 0.45 -3.52 -14.99
CA THR A 72 1.23 -4.52 -15.73
C THR A 72 0.67 -5.91 -15.42
N ALA A 73 0.91 -6.88 -16.30
CA ALA A 73 0.50 -8.25 -16.09
C ALA A 73 1.67 -9.22 -16.25
N THR A 74 1.56 -10.38 -15.61
CA THR A 74 2.40 -11.56 -15.83
C THR A 74 1.53 -12.76 -16.15
N ASN A 75 2.14 -13.79 -16.79
CA ASN A 75 1.43 -14.98 -17.23
C ASN A 75 1.58 -16.17 -16.29
N PHE A 76 2.47 -16.07 -15.28
CA PHE A 76 2.79 -17.22 -14.44
C PHE A 76 2.84 -16.85 -12.97
N VAL A 77 2.51 -17.84 -12.12
CA VAL A 77 2.96 -17.92 -10.74
C VAL A 77 4.07 -18.97 -10.68
N GLN A 78 5.15 -18.69 -9.95
CA GLN A 78 6.26 -19.64 -9.84
C GLN A 78 6.94 -19.62 -8.47
N TYR A 79 7.61 -20.72 -8.15
CA TYR A 79 8.44 -20.88 -6.97
C TYR A 79 9.85 -21.28 -7.41
N LEU A 80 10.84 -20.63 -6.81
CA LEU A 80 12.25 -20.96 -7.02
C LEU A 80 12.80 -21.73 -5.82
N ASP A 81 13.74 -22.65 -6.10
CA ASP A 81 14.57 -23.22 -5.06
C ASP A 81 15.82 -22.35 -4.81
N ARG A 82 16.64 -22.78 -3.85
CA ARG A 82 17.87 -22.07 -3.48
C ARG A 82 18.91 -21.98 -4.61
N ALA A 83 18.90 -22.91 -5.56
CA ALA A 83 19.78 -22.87 -6.72
C ALA A 83 19.28 -21.90 -7.81
N GLY A 84 18.02 -21.41 -7.69
CA GLY A 84 17.36 -20.56 -8.67
C GLY A 84 16.59 -21.35 -9.73
N GLU A 85 16.44 -22.67 -9.54
CA GLU A 85 15.63 -23.50 -10.45
C GLU A 85 14.14 -23.33 -10.15
N VAL A 86 13.33 -23.31 -11.21
CA VAL A 86 11.89 -23.25 -11.09
C VAL A 86 11.34 -24.62 -10.68
N VAL A 87 10.98 -24.76 -9.41
CA VAL A 87 10.45 -26.02 -8.85
C VAL A 87 8.93 -26.15 -8.99
N PHE A 88 8.24 -25.02 -9.22
CA PHE A 88 6.82 -25.00 -9.53
C PHE A 88 6.52 -23.81 -10.45
N ARG A 89 5.71 -24.03 -11.48
CA ARG A 89 5.20 -22.97 -12.35
C ARG A 89 3.82 -23.33 -12.87
N GLU A 90 2.89 -22.39 -12.71
CA GLU A 90 1.52 -22.52 -13.18
C GLU A 90 1.15 -21.32 -14.04
N GLN A 91 0.44 -21.56 -15.14
CA GLN A 91 -0.07 -20.49 -15.98
C GLN A 91 -1.25 -19.83 -15.28
N CYS A 92 -1.07 -18.58 -14.90
CA CYS A 92 -2.07 -17.78 -14.22
C CYS A 92 -1.79 -16.30 -14.47
N THR A 93 -2.72 -15.61 -15.12
CA THR A 93 -2.57 -14.18 -15.38
C THR A 93 -2.86 -13.38 -14.10
N TRP A 94 -1.86 -12.64 -13.64
CA TRP A 94 -1.98 -11.70 -12.54
C TRP A 94 -1.69 -10.28 -13.03
N THR A 95 -2.42 -9.31 -12.48
CA THR A 95 -2.27 -7.89 -12.82
C THR A 95 -1.83 -7.12 -11.59
N TYR A 96 -0.91 -6.19 -11.79
CA TYR A 96 -0.26 -5.42 -10.72
C TYR A 96 -0.21 -3.94 -11.05
N THR A 97 -0.19 -3.13 -10.01
CA THR A 97 0.07 -1.69 -10.11
C THR A 97 1.00 -1.24 -8.99
N SER A 98 1.48 0.01 -9.03
CA SER A 98 2.07 0.64 -7.86
C SER A 98 1.00 1.32 -7.02
N TRP A 99 1.24 1.38 -5.71
CA TRP A 99 0.36 2.11 -4.80
C TRP A 99 0.19 3.58 -5.25
N GLY A 100 1.28 4.22 -5.66
CA GLY A 100 1.27 5.61 -6.11
C GLY A 100 0.45 5.82 -7.37
N THR A 101 0.60 4.94 -8.37
CA THR A 101 -0.19 4.99 -9.61
C THR A 101 -1.68 4.84 -9.32
N PHE A 102 -2.04 3.86 -8.49
CA PHE A 102 -3.43 3.60 -8.14
C PHE A 102 -4.05 4.74 -7.33
N TYR A 103 -3.29 5.29 -6.36
CA TYR A 103 -3.70 6.46 -5.58
C TYR A 103 -3.95 7.68 -6.46
N ARG A 104 -3.00 8.03 -7.36
CA ARG A 104 -3.15 9.17 -8.26
C ARG A 104 -4.35 9.04 -9.18
N ALA A 105 -4.62 7.83 -9.67
CA ALA A 105 -5.78 7.56 -10.51
C ALA A 105 -7.10 7.78 -9.76
N LEU A 106 -7.23 7.27 -8.53
CA LEU A 106 -8.41 7.52 -7.68
C LEU A 106 -8.56 9.00 -7.32
N LEU A 107 -7.45 9.68 -7.01
CA LEU A 107 -7.47 11.12 -6.71
C LEU A 107 -7.86 11.95 -7.94
N ALA A 108 -7.42 11.57 -9.13
CA ALA A 108 -7.82 12.22 -10.38
C ALA A 108 -9.33 12.10 -10.64
N ASP A 109 -9.91 10.92 -10.39
CA ASP A 109 -11.37 10.71 -10.50
C ASP A 109 -12.13 11.48 -9.42
N PHE A 110 -11.61 11.55 -8.18
CA PHE A 110 -12.25 12.29 -7.09
C PHE A 110 -12.12 13.80 -7.27
N GLY A 111 -10.99 14.29 -7.77
CA GLY A 111 -10.66 15.71 -7.82
C GLY A 111 -10.13 16.26 -6.50
N THR A 112 -9.58 17.47 -6.55
CA THR A 112 -8.90 18.08 -5.39
C THR A 112 -9.75 19.08 -4.61
N GLU A 113 -10.90 19.51 -5.15
CA GLU A 113 -11.75 20.54 -4.56
C GLU A 113 -12.28 20.17 -3.17
N HIS A 114 -12.65 18.89 -2.98
CA HIS A 114 -13.17 18.34 -1.73
C HIS A 114 -12.16 17.41 -1.03
N TYR A 115 -10.87 17.57 -1.33
CA TYR A 115 -9.81 16.79 -0.69
C TYR A 115 -8.92 17.72 0.15
N HIS A 116 -9.06 17.62 1.47
CA HIS A 116 -8.44 18.50 2.45
C HIS A 116 -7.18 17.85 3.06
N HIS A 117 -6.02 18.43 2.76
CA HIS A 117 -4.74 17.99 3.31
C HIS A 117 -4.44 18.61 4.68
N GLY A 118 -3.63 17.93 5.49
CA GLY A 118 -3.09 18.43 6.75
C GLY A 118 -4.08 18.38 7.92
N GLU A 119 -5.23 17.74 7.75
CA GLU A 119 -6.28 17.65 8.76
C GLU A 119 -6.26 16.31 9.49
N TYR A 120 -5.66 16.30 10.67
CA TYR A 120 -5.56 15.12 11.53
C TYR A 120 -6.74 15.04 12.48
N ALA A 121 -7.67 14.09 12.26
CA ALA A 121 -8.80 13.85 13.13
C ALA A 121 -8.33 13.37 14.51
N CYS A 122 -8.81 14.01 15.58
CA CYS A 122 -8.46 13.68 16.95
C CYS A 122 -9.67 13.26 17.80
N GLY A 123 -10.90 13.35 17.27
CA GLY A 123 -12.11 12.90 17.93
C GLY A 123 -13.34 13.18 17.09
N PHE A 124 -14.47 12.60 17.52
CA PHE A 124 -15.76 12.83 16.88
C PHE A 124 -16.89 12.69 17.87
N ASP A 125 -18.02 13.28 17.55
CA ASP A 125 -19.31 13.14 18.24
C ASP A 125 -20.40 12.91 17.21
N GLN A 126 -21.52 12.35 17.64
CA GLN A 126 -22.72 12.19 16.82
C GLN A 126 -23.96 12.37 17.68
N ASP A 127 -25.03 12.85 17.05
CA ASP A 127 -26.37 12.90 17.57
C ASP A 127 -27.36 12.21 16.59
N ASP A 128 -28.66 12.42 16.78
CA ASP A 128 -29.68 11.81 15.94
C ASP A 128 -29.72 12.37 14.50
N THR A 129 -29.03 13.46 14.21
CA THR A 129 -29.12 14.22 12.97
C THR A 129 -27.82 14.39 12.24
N SER A 130 -26.69 14.30 12.91
CA SER A 130 -25.36 14.56 12.31
C SER A 130 -24.22 13.90 13.06
N ALA A 131 -23.09 13.78 12.37
CA ALA A 131 -21.81 13.40 12.98
C ALA A 131 -20.80 14.53 12.74
N THR A 132 -20.04 14.88 13.79
CA THR A 132 -19.06 15.96 13.78
C THR A 132 -17.67 15.42 14.10
N VAL A 133 -16.69 15.67 13.23
CA VAL A 133 -15.29 15.37 13.49
C VAL A 133 -14.54 16.60 13.99
N ARG A 134 -13.59 16.41 14.91
CA ARG A 134 -12.66 17.43 15.39
C ARG A 134 -11.25 17.12 14.91
N PHE A 135 -10.54 18.16 14.48
CA PHE A 135 -9.16 18.05 14.01
C PHE A 135 -8.18 18.69 15.01
N VAL A 136 -6.93 18.26 14.95
CA VAL A 136 -5.82 18.80 15.76
C VAL A 136 -5.59 20.30 15.48
N SER A 137 -5.91 20.77 14.28
CA SER A 137 -5.91 22.17 13.87
C SER A 137 -6.87 23.05 14.73
N GLY A 138 -7.82 22.43 15.43
CA GLY A 138 -8.90 23.10 16.15
C GLY A 138 -10.15 23.31 15.29
N THR A 139 -10.12 22.97 14.01
CA THR A 139 -11.29 23.00 13.14
C THR A 139 -12.24 21.84 13.40
N THR A 140 -13.48 21.96 12.97
CA THR A 140 -14.51 20.92 13.00
C THR A 140 -15.24 20.86 11.68
N ALA A 141 -15.75 19.68 11.31
CA ALA A 141 -16.62 19.48 10.17
C ALA A 141 -17.77 18.53 10.54
N SER A 142 -18.95 18.77 10.01
CA SER A 142 -20.14 17.98 10.29
C SER A 142 -20.80 17.50 9.00
N ALA A 143 -21.35 16.29 9.03
CA ALA A 143 -22.05 15.66 7.92
C ALA A 143 -23.12 14.69 8.43
N ASP A 144 -23.99 14.22 7.53
CA ASP A 144 -24.97 13.17 7.84
C ASP A 144 -24.32 11.80 8.03
N LEU A 145 -23.18 11.58 7.38
CA LEU A 145 -22.37 10.35 7.48
C LEU A 145 -20.90 10.66 7.71
N LEU A 146 -20.29 10.00 8.69
CA LEU A 146 -18.86 10.06 8.95
C LEU A 146 -18.24 8.68 8.79
N VAL A 147 -17.25 8.56 7.89
CA VAL A 147 -16.55 7.31 7.59
C VAL A 147 -15.08 7.43 8.00
N PHE A 148 -14.62 6.50 8.82
CA PHE A 148 -13.22 6.41 9.21
C PHE A 148 -12.49 5.39 8.33
N ALA A 149 -11.69 5.88 7.39
CA ALA A 149 -10.76 5.14 6.53
C ALA A 149 -9.30 5.45 6.89
N ASP A 150 -9.04 5.84 8.12
CA ASP A 150 -7.77 6.33 8.68
C ASP A 150 -6.79 5.22 9.07
N GLY A 151 -7.11 3.98 8.70
CA GLY A 151 -6.21 2.83 8.68
C GLY A 151 -5.94 2.22 10.06
N VAL A 152 -4.76 1.64 10.18
CA VAL A 152 -4.36 0.83 11.34
C VAL A 152 -4.27 1.62 12.64
N THR A 153 -4.12 2.94 12.58
CA THR A 153 -4.08 3.86 13.73
C THR A 153 -5.39 4.64 13.92
N SER A 154 -6.52 4.09 13.48
CA SER A 154 -7.82 4.75 13.51
C SER A 154 -8.20 5.23 14.91
N VAL A 155 -8.57 6.51 14.98
CA VAL A 155 -9.06 7.14 16.22
C VAL A 155 -10.48 6.67 16.59
N ALA A 156 -11.27 6.28 15.59
CA ALA A 156 -12.63 5.80 15.82
C ALA A 156 -12.67 4.36 16.33
N ARG A 157 -11.72 3.53 15.92
CA ARG A 157 -11.70 2.11 16.31
C ARG A 157 -11.71 1.94 17.82
N GLU A 158 -10.91 2.68 18.57
CA GLU A 158 -10.85 2.56 20.02
C GLU A 158 -12.17 2.94 20.72
N ARG A 159 -12.95 3.85 20.10
CA ARG A 159 -14.25 4.25 20.63
C ARG A 159 -15.34 3.22 20.34
N PHE A 160 -15.34 2.64 19.12
CA PHE A 160 -16.33 1.62 18.75
C PHE A 160 -16.00 0.23 19.27
N ASP A 161 -14.71 -0.08 19.36
CA ASP A 161 -14.23 -1.34 19.91
C ASP A 161 -13.05 -1.08 20.87
N PRO A 162 -13.33 -0.76 22.14
CA PRO A 162 -12.29 -0.52 23.15
C PRO A 162 -11.37 -1.72 23.42
N GLN A 163 -11.75 -2.93 22.98
CA GLN A 163 -10.94 -4.14 23.13
C GLN A 163 -10.01 -4.35 21.91
N ALA A 164 -10.27 -3.71 20.80
CA ALA A 164 -9.38 -3.76 19.64
C ALA A 164 -8.01 -3.17 19.99
N ARG A 165 -6.98 -3.98 19.82
CA ARG A 165 -5.58 -3.56 20.04
C ARG A 165 -4.74 -3.97 18.86
N LEU A 166 -3.81 -3.10 18.48
CA LEU A 166 -2.76 -3.49 17.56
C LEU A 166 -1.94 -4.62 18.18
N ARG A 167 -1.75 -5.68 17.40
CA ARG A 167 -0.92 -6.82 17.78
C ARG A 167 0.15 -7.02 16.73
N TYR A 168 1.37 -7.16 17.17
CA TYR A 168 2.46 -7.57 16.31
C TYR A 168 2.26 -9.03 15.89
N ALA A 169 2.37 -9.31 14.59
CA ALA A 169 2.07 -10.63 14.02
C ALA A 169 3.27 -11.61 14.07
N GLY A 170 4.42 -11.19 14.62
CA GLY A 170 5.61 -12.04 14.73
C GLY A 170 6.56 -11.96 13.54
N TYR A 171 6.30 -11.07 12.57
CA TYR A 171 7.17 -10.87 11.40
C TYR A 171 7.21 -9.41 10.98
N ILE A 172 8.22 -9.06 10.22
CA ILE A 172 8.37 -7.78 9.51
C ILE A 172 8.33 -8.01 8.01
N GLY A 173 8.02 -6.96 7.23
CA GLY A 173 8.09 -6.96 5.77
C GLY A 173 9.11 -5.93 5.28
N TRP A 174 10.23 -6.38 4.73
CA TRP A 174 11.11 -5.55 3.94
C TRP A 174 10.50 -5.31 2.57
N ARG A 175 10.46 -4.07 2.15
CA ARG A 175 9.87 -3.71 0.85
C ARG A 175 10.83 -2.85 0.06
N GLY A 176 10.87 -3.09 -1.24
CA GLY A 176 11.68 -2.30 -2.15
C GLY A 176 11.24 -2.46 -3.58
N THR A 177 11.80 -1.59 -4.41
CA THR A 177 11.65 -1.63 -5.87
C THR A 177 13.00 -1.38 -6.51
N VAL A 178 13.25 -2.06 -7.63
CA VAL A 178 14.46 -1.90 -8.44
C VAL A 178 14.04 -1.71 -9.90
N PRO A 179 14.57 -0.72 -10.62
CA PRO A 179 14.31 -0.59 -12.06
C PRO A 179 14.72 -1.87 -12.81
N LEU A 180 13.84 -2.38 -13.68
CA LEU A 180 14.17 -3.59 -14.45
C LEU A 180 15.42 -3.43 -15.31
N ARG A 181 15.72 -2.21 -15.76
CA ARG A 181 16.95 -1.90 -16.53
C ARG A 181 18.22 -2.12 -15.74
N ASP A 182 18.17 -2.07 -14.40
CA ASP A 182 19.33 -2.25 -13.52
C ASP A 182 19.62 -3.73 -13.20
N LEU A 183 18.68 -4.62 -13.56
CA LEU A 183 18.83 -6.08 -13.39
C LEU A 183 19.54 -6.71 -14.59
N THR A 184 20.27 -7.79 -14.34
CA THR A 184 20.90 -8.57 -15.41
C THR A 184 19.86 -9.15 -16.37
N PRO A 185 20.22 -9.41 -17.66
CA PRO A 185 19.32 -10.08 -18.59
C PRO A 185 18.82 -11.44 -18.07
N ALA A 186 19.67 -12.23 -17.42
CA ALA A 186 19.31 -13.53 -16.86
C ALA A 186 18.23 -13.41 -15.75
N THR A 187 18.39 -12.45 -14.85
CA THR A 187 17.41 -12.20 -13.79
C THR A 187 16.07 -11.72 -14.36
N ARG A 188 16.10 -10.85 -15.38
CA ARG A 188 14.86 -10.43 -16.06
C ARG A 188 14.14 -11.58 -16.76
N GLU A 189 14.88 -12.48 -17.40
CA GLU A 189 14.33 -13.67 -18.05
C GLU A 189 13.58 -14.56 -17.04
N VAL A 190 14.13 -14.72 -15.85
CA VAL A 190 13.50 -15.53 -14.78
C VAL A 190 12.28 -14.86 -14.17
N LEU A 191 12.32 -13.52 -13.92
CA LEU A 191 11.37 -12.86 -13.02
C LEU A 191 10.29 -12.04 -13.71
N CYS A 192 10.49 -11.55 -14.96
CA CYS A 192 9.61 -10.50 -15.50
C CYS A 192 8.23 -10.96 -15.94
N ASP A 193 8.02 -12.25 -16.19
CA ASP A 193 6.72 -12.79 -16.63
C ASP A 193 6.03 -13.66 -15.56
N ALA A 194 6.38 -13.46 -14.32
CA ALA A 194 5.81 -14.21 -13.20
C ALA A 194 5.66 -13.39 -11.93
N ILE A 195 4.67 -13.72 -11.11
CA ILE A 195 4.79 -13.52 -9.68
C ILE A 195 5.66 -14.65 -9.13
N THR A 196 6.79 -14.29 -8.53
CA THR A 196 7.79 -15.24 -8.08
C THR A 196 7.82 -15.29 -6.57
N TYR A 197 7.83 -16.50 -6.03
CA TYR A 197 8.04 -16.79 -4.62
C TYR A 197 9.35 -17.54 -4.41
N ASP A 198 10.10 -17.12 -3.39
CA ASP A 198 11.22 -17.86 -2.84
C ASP A 198 10.92 -18.09 -1.35
N VAL A 199 10.84 -19.35 -0.94
CA VAL A 199 10.45 -19.75 0.41
C VAL A 199 11.64 -20.39 1.11
N VAL A 200 12.09 -19.71 2.16
CA VAL A 200 13.22 -20.16 2.98
C VAL A 200 12.79 -20.36 4.43
N PRO A 201 13.56 -21.05 5.28
CA PRO A 201 13.17 -21.27 6.68
C PRO A 201 12.81 -19.95 7.39
N HIS A 202 11.62 -19.94 8.02
CA HIS A 202 11.08 -18.79 8.78
C HIS A 202 10.89 -17.50 7.99
N SER A 203 10.82 -17.58 6.65
CA SER A 203 10.79 -16.41 5.78
C SER A 203 10.27 -16.76 4.40
N HIS A 204 9.72 -15.81 3.70
CA HIS A 204 9.47 -15.90 2.26
C HIS A 204 9.51 -14.51 1.63
N ILE A 205 9.89 -14.47 0.38
CA ILE A 205 9.84 -13.26 -0.43
C ILE A 205 8.91 -13.48 -1.62
N THR A 206 8.16 -12.46 -1.98
CA THR A 206 7.39 -12.42 -3.22
C THR A 206 7.82 -11.20 -4.03
N MET A 207 7.88 -11.37 -5.34
CA MET A 207 8.23 -10.30 -6.26
C MET A 207 7.47 -10.40 -7.58
N TYR A 208 7.22 -9.24 -8.18
CA TYR A 208 6.53 -9.10 -9.45
C TYR A 208 6.81 -7.72 -10.06
N PRO A 209 6.77 -7.60 -11.41
CA PRO A 209 6.95 -6.32 -12.07
C PRO A 209 5.73 -5.41 -11.88
N ILE A 210 5.98 -4.12 -11.66
CA ILE A 210 4.96 -3.08 -11.55
C ILE A 210 5.25 -1.96 -12.54
N PRO A 211 4.26 -1.11 -12.89
CA PRO A 211 4.48 0.07 -13.71
C PRO A 211 5.57 0.98 -13.12
N GLY A 212 6.28 1.67 -13.97
CA GLY A 212 7.07 2.84 -13.61
C GLY A 212 6.19 3.95 -13.05
N GLU A 213 6.81 4.95 -12.47
CA GLU A 213 6.08 6.02 -11.77
C GLU A 213 5.12 6.79 -12.72
N ASN A 214 5.53 7.01 -13.97
CA ASN A 214 4.75 7.74 -14.96
C ASN A 214 4.75 7.06 -16.35
N SER A 215 5.05 5.77 -16.43
CA SER A 215 5.18 5.06 -17.70
C SER A 215 4.89 3.56 -17.53
N LEU A 216 4.25 2.99 -18.55
CA LEU A 216 4.07 1.54 -18.70
C LEU A 216 5.15 0.89 -19.56
N ALA A 217 6.06 1.67 -20.16
CA ALA A 217 7.13 1.15 -21.00
C ALA A 217 7.96 0.12 -20.21
N LEU A 218 8.38 -0.95 -20.88
CA LEU A 218 9.09 -2.08 -20.24
C LEU A 218 10.37 -1.62 -19.52
N GLU A 219 11.10 -0.69 -20.13
CA GLU A 219 12.34 -0.11 -19.59
C GLU A 219 12.14 0.70 -18.32
N ASP A 220 10.92 1.22 -18.10
CA ASP A 220 10.58 2.02 -16.91
C ASP A 220 9.94 1.20 -15.79
N ARG A 221 9.59 -0.06 -16.06
CA ARG A 221 9.02 -0.94 -15.04
C ARG A 221 9.99 -1.18 -13.90
N LEU A 222 9.40 -1.41 -12.73
CA LEU A 222 10.14 -1.74 -11.51
C LEU A 222 9.86 -3.19 -11.11
N MET A 223 10.86 -3.91 -10.64
CA MET A 223 10.66 -5.13 -9.88
C MET A 223 10.34 -4.75 -8.45
N ASN A 224 9.14 -5.03 -8.02
CA ASN A 224 8.71 -4.85 -6.64
C ASN A 224 8.95 -6.13 -5.86
N TYR A 225 9.39 -6.01 -4.60
CA TYR A 225 9.48 -7.15 -3.70
C TYR A 225 8.93 -6.84 -2.31
N VAL A 226 8.45 -7.88 -1.66
CA VAL A 226 8.13 -7.90 -0.22
C VAL A 226 8.75 -9.16 0.39
N TRP A 227 9.72 -8.98 1.27
CA TRP A 227 10.37 -10.06 1.99
C TRP A 227 9.88 -10.11 3.43
N TYR A 228 9.06 -11.11 3.74
CA TYR A 228 8.53 -11.35 5.08
C TYR A 228 9.54 -12.18 5.88
N ARG A 229 9.95 -11.66 7.03
CA ARG A 229 10.90 -12.31 7.93
C ARG A 229 10.34 -12.40 9.34
N ASN A 230 10.36 -13.59 9.92
CA ASN A 230 9.97 -13.76 11.31
C ASN A 230 10.99 -13.07 12.22
N VAL A 231 10.50 -12.18 13.06
CA VAL A 231 11.29 -11.47 14.08
C VAL A 231 10.52 -11.56 15.39
N PRO A 232 11.07 -12.19 16.44
CA PRO A 232 10.38 -12.25 17.73
C PRO A 232 10.16 -10.86 18.32
N ALA A 233 9.02 -10.69 19.02
CA ALA A 233 8.82 -9.49 19.83
C ALA A 233 9.91 -9.40 20.92
N GLY A 234 10.51 -8.22 21.07
CA GLY A 234 11.57 -8.02 22.05
C GLY A 234 12.44 -6.81 21.76
N PRO A 235 13.58 -6.67 22.46
CA PRO A 235 14.48 -5.53 22.32
C PRO A 235 14.99 -5.31 20.89
N GLU A 236 15.31 -6.39 20.18
CA GLU A 236 15.80 -6.34 18.79
C GLU A 236 14.76 -5.72 17.86
N LEU A 237 13.52 -6.18 17.90
CA LEU A 237 12.43 -5.60 17.13
C LEU A 237 12.23 -4.13 17.49
N THR A 238 12.24 -3.81 18.80
CA THR A 238 12.08 -2.43 19.27
C THR A 238 13.14 -1.51 18.70
N GLU A 239 14.39 -1.98 18.61
CA GLU A 239 15.48 -1.21 18.04
C GLU A 239 15.41 -1.13 16.49
N MET A 240 15.00 -2.22 15.84
CA MET A 240 14.87 -2.32 14.38
C MET A 240 13.84 -1.34 13.80
N VAL A 241 12.77 -1.07 14.53
CA VAL A 241 11.71 -0.14 14.10
C VAL A 241 11.98 1.33 14.42
N LEU A 242 13.13 1.64 15.03
CA LEU A 242 13.58 3.02 15.17
C LEU A 242 14.16 3.53 13.84
N ASP A 243 13.82 4.76 13.49
CA ASP A 243 14.43 5.45 12.35
C ASP A 243 15.88 5.85 12.65
N LYS A 244 16.61 6.38 11.65
CA LYS A 244 18.00 6.86 11.78
C LYS A 244 18.17 7.95 12.87
N ARG A 245 17.10 8.60 13.30
CA ARG A 245 17.08 9.63 14.35
C ARG A 245 16.66 9.09 15.71
N GLY A 246 16.34 7.79 15.80
CA GLY A 246 15.89 7.11 17.02
C GLY A 246 14.40 7.24 17.33
N PHE A 247 13.56 7.66 16.38
CA PHE A 247 12.12 7.73 16.58
C PHE A 247 11.41 6.47 16.04
N ALA A 248 10.47 5.95 16.80
CA ALA A 248 9.61 4.87 16.38
C ALA A 248 8.41 5.40 15.60
N GLY A 249 8.18 4.87 14.40
CA GLY A 249 6.90 5.01 13.71
C GLY A 249 5.82 4.12 14.36
N SER A 250 4.55 4.39 14.04
CA SER A 250 3.44 3.61 14.62
C SER A 250 3.43 2.14 14.17
N VAL A 251 3.79 1.85 12.91
CA VAL A 251 3.73 0.52 12.30
C VAL A 251 4.84 0.25 11.28
N SER A 252 5.60 1.26 10.87
CA SER A 252 6.65 1.13 9.85
C SER A 252 7.68 2.24 9.99
N VAL A 253 8.88 1.99 9.46
CA VAL A 253 9.92 3.00 9.27
C VAL A 253 9.79 3.55 7.85
N HIS A 254 9.85 4.86 7.68
CA HIS A 254 9.75 5.51 6.37
C HIS A 254 10.88 5.08 5.43
N PRO A 255 10.64 5.04 4.11
CA PRO A 255 11.67 4.77 3.11
C PRO A 255 12.90 5.66 3.31
N GLY A 256 14.09 5.08 3.23
CA GLY A 256 15.36 5.78 3.44
C GLY A 256 15.70 6.09 4.90
N GLN A 257 14.81 5.87 5.86
CA GLN A 257 15.02 6.13 7.28
C GLN A 257 15.35 4.88 8.11
N VAL A 258 15.33 3.69 7.52
CA VAL A 258 15.76 2.47 8.19
C VAL A 258 17.26 2.57 8.51
N GLN A 259 17.66 2.17 9.71
CA GLN A 259 19.06 2.21 10.15
C GLN A 259 19.95 1.39 9.21
N ASP A 260 21.08 1.95 8.80
CA ASP A 260 21.97 1.37 7.77
C ASP A 260 22.50 -0.01 8.14
N ARG A 261 22.66 -0.34 9.43
CA ARG A 261 23.08 -1.67 9.87
C ARG A 261 22.08 -2.74 9.47
N TYR A 262 20.79 -2.51 9.70
CA TYR A 262 19.74 -3.47 9.36
C TYR A 262 19.55 -3.61 7.85
N VAL A 263 19.75 -2.51 7.10
CA VAL A 263 19.76 -2.57 5.63
C VAL A 263 20.93 -3.43 5.13
N ARG A 264 22.14 -3.26 5.70
CA ARG A 264 23.31 -4.07 5.32
C ARG A 264 23.13 -5.55 5.68
N GLU A 265 22.62 -5.85 6.88
CA GLU A 265 22.30 -7.20 7.32
C GLU A 265 21.27 -7.85 6.39
N MET A 266 20.18 -7.16 6.09
CA MET A 266 19.15 -7.65 5.18
C MET A 266 19.70 -7.96 3.80
N LYS A 267 20.57 -7.10 3.24
CA LYS A 267 21.22 -7.33 1.95
C LYS A 267 22.20 -8.49 1.98
N SER A 268 22.99 -8.63 3.06
CA SER A 268 23.87 -9.78 3.25
C SER A 268 23.08 -11.09 3.34
N ASP A 269 22.03 -11.10 4.14
CA ASP A 269 21.15 -12.27 4.28
C ASP A 269 20.47 -12.64 2.95
N ALA A 270 20.16 -11.66 2.10
CA ALA A 270 19.59 -11.94 0.78
C ALA A 270 20.54 -12.77 -0.09
N VAL A 271 21.82 -12.41 -0.11
CA VAL A 271 22.85 -13.17 -0.84
C VAL A 271 23.03 -14.57 -0.26
N ASP A 272 22.96 -14.69 1.06
CA ASP A 272 23.19 -15.96 1.76
C ASP A 272 21.98 -16.90 1.74
N LEU A 273 20.76 -16.40 1.61
CA LEU A 273 19.51 -17.17 1.81
C LEU A 273 18.68 -17.35 0.55
N LEU A 274 18.62 -16.35 -0.34
CA LEU A 274 17.68 -16.32 -1.45
C LEU A 274 18.27 -16.90 -2.75
N ALA A 275 17.42 -17.32 -3.65
CA ALA A 275 17.82 -17.71 -5.01
C ALA A 275 18.61 -16.58 -5.71
N PRO A 276 19.59 -16.87 -6.57
CA PRO A 276 20.48 -15.85 -7.14
C PRO A 276 19.77 -14.69 -7.82
N ALA A 277 18.75 -14.95 -8.63
CA ALA A 277 17.96 -13.90 -9.29
C ALA A 277 17.16 -13.04 -8.29
N VAL A 278 16.67 -13.63 -7.21
CA VAL A 278 15.93 -12.97 -6.13
C VAL A 278 16.88 -12.11 -5.28
N ALA A 279 18.05 -12.66 -4.96
CA ALA A 279 19.11 -11.95 -4.22
C ALA A 279 19.60 -10.70 -4.97
N GLU A 280 19.76 -10.77 -6.31
CA GLU A 280 20.14 -9.61 -7.13
C GLU A 280 19.13 -8.43 -6.98
N VAL A 281 17.85 -8.73 -6.89
CA VAL A 281 16.82 -7.68 -6.73
C VAL A 281 16.92 -7.01 -5.36
N VAL A 282 17.34 -7.72 -4.31
CA VAL A 282 17.34 -7.22 -2.93
C VAL A 282 18.66 -6.55 -2.56
N ALA A 283 19.79 -7.07 -3.06
CA ALA A 283 21.14 -6.62 -2.73
C ALA A 283 21.55 -5.36 -3.50
#